data_5afdc2e54fde4e0baf4c6b607b9e1d48
#
_entry.id   5afdc2e54fde4e0baf4c6b607b9e1d48
#
_cell.length_a   1.000
_cell.length_b   1.000
_cell.length_c   1.000
_cell.angle_alpha   90.00
_cell.angle_beta   90.00
_cell.angle_gamma   90.00
#
_symmetry.space_group_name_H-M   'P 1'
#
loop_
_entity.id
_entity.type
_entity.pdbx_description
1 polymer ?
#
loop_
_entity_poly.entity_id
_entity_poly.type
_entity_poly.pdbx_seq_one_letter_code
_entity_poly.pdbx_strand_id
1 'polypeptide(L)'
;MNPVRAIAFDLFNTLITVAPQTLEDANARLIDSLSGSDFKLEEEAFEKAHRAAAIRHIQESRENGRETHNSLWISAALAEQGYRVPPEDRLISLAVDAYFSAFLDHCRLIPRTKEMLVKLRSSFPLGLLSNFTHGPAARKLLSHLGLDTFFGAVIISGELGYRKPHPIPFMELIERLGVPNHEVIYVGDDPEPDIIGAMKAGLQPVWSTYVRDRRIPFTPGIVSSHQESVGPGVPAISNWEDFLSLLEKNIT
;
A
#
# COMPACT_ATOMS: atom_id res chain seq x y z
N MET A 1 -0.20 -22.86 14.53
CA MET A 1 -0.90 -21.56 14.52
C MET A 1 -2.06 -21.62 15.51
N ASN A 2 -2.50 -20.46 16.01
CA ASN A 2 -3.75 -20.37 16.77
C ASN A 2 -4.96 -20.59 15.84
N PRO A 3 -6.18 -20.83 16.36
CA PRO A 3 -7.38 -20.89 15.54
C PRO A 3 -7.50 -19.65 14.65
N VAL A 4 -7.90 -19.83 13.40
CA VAL A 4 -8.06 -18.73 12.43
C VAL A 4 -9.53 -18.41 12.27
N ARG A 5 -9.90 -17.13 12.48
CA ARG A 5 -11.29 -16.67 12.32
C ARG A 5 -11.43 -15.49 11.35
N ALA A 6 -10.34 -14.82 11.01
CA ALA A 6 -10.33 -13.79 9.96
C ALA A 6 -8.98 -13.76 9.26
N ILE A 7 -8.96 -13.23 8.04
CA ILE A 7 -7.74 -13.09 7.23
C ILE A 7 -7.68 -11.67 6.69
N ALA A 8 -6.52 -11.04 6.82
CA ALA A 8 -6.28 -9.71 6.28
C ALA A 8 -5.04 -9.69 5.39
N PHE A 9 -5.01 -8.76 4.46
CA PHE A 9 -3.98 -8.65 3.43
C PHE A 9 -3.47 -7.22 3.34
N ASP A 10 -2.19 -7.08 3.05
CA ASP A 10 -1.67 -5.92 2.38
C ASP A 10 -2.12 -5.90 0.90
N LEU A 11 -1.91 -4.77 0.21
CA LEU A 11 -2.34 -4.60 -1.18
C LEU A 11 -1.19 -4.76 -2.17
N PHE A 12 -0.21 -3.82 -2.13
CA PHE A 12 0.87 -3.76 -3.12
C PHE A 12 1.91 -4.86 -2.89
N ASN A 13 2.34 -5.51 -3.98
CA ASN A 13 3.26 -6.65 -3.95
C ASN A 13 2.74 -7.89 -3.19
N THR A 14 1.54 -7.80 -2.62
CA THR A 14 0.82 -8.88 -1.93
C THR A 14 -0.34 -9.40 -2.76
N LEU A 15 -1.33 -8.56 -3.07
CA LEU A 15 -2.49 -8.90 -3.92
C LEU A 15 -2.32 -8.43 -5.37
N ILE A 16 -1.57 -7.34 -5.55
CA ILE A 16 -1.32 -6.70 -6.84
C ILE A 16 0.17 -6.43 -7.03
N THR A 17 0.58 -6.35 -8.29
CA THR A 17 1.88 -5.80 -8.70
C THR A 17 1.70 -4.50 -9.45
N VAL A 18 2.76 -3.68 -9.50
CA VAL A 18 2.80 -2.40 -10.19
C VAL A 18 3.93 -2.45 -11.21
N ALA A 19 3.66 -2.06 -12.44
CA ALA A 19 4.68 -2.04 -13.48
C ALA A 19 5.77 -0.99 -13.17
N PRO A 20 7.04 -1.26 -13.48
CA PRO A 20 8.16 -0.37 -13.14
C PRO A 20 8.03 1.06 -13.67
N GLN A 21 7.44 1.23 -14.87
CA GLN A 21 7.23 2.52 -15.52
C GLN A 21 6.12 3.37 -14.87
N THR A 22 5.39 2.86 -13.90
CA THR A 22 4.24 3.56 -13.29
C THR A 22 4.60 4.92 -12.71
N LEU A 23 5.75 5.01 -12.02
CA LEU A 23 6.17 6.27 -11.40
C LEU A 23 6.60 7.32 -12.44
N GLU A 24 7.20 6.89 -13.54
CA GLU A 24 7.54 7.76 -14.65
C GLU A 24 6.28 8.33 -15.31
N ASP A 25 5.31 7.47 -15.64
CA ASP A 25 4.01 7.88 -16.19
C ASP A 25 3.21 8.76 -15.21
N ALA A 26 3.24 8.43 -13.92
CA ALA A 26 2.59 9.24 -12.89
C ALA A 26 3.19 10.65 -12.79
N ASN A 27 4.50 10.78 -12.82
CA ASN A 27 5.18 12.08 -12.85
C ASN A 27 4.86 12.87 -14.12
N ALA A 28 4.85 12.23 -15.29
CA ALA A 28 4.47 12.88 -16.54
C ALA A 28 3.05 13.45 -16.48
N ARG A 29 2.07 12.67 -16.00
CA ARG A 29 0.69 13.12 -15.81
C ARG A 29 0.55 14.24 -14.78
N LEU A 30 1.33 14.19 -13.71
CA LEU A 30 1.41 15.25 -12.70
C LEU A 30 1.88 16.56 -13.34
N ILE A 31 2.99 16.54 -14.09
CA ILE A 31 3.57 17.70 -14.74
C ILE A 31 2.62 18.26 -15.79
N ASP A 32 2.04 17.41 -16.62
CA ASP A 32 1.06 17.81 -17.64
C ASP A 32 -0.16 18.51 -17.00
N SER A 33 -0.68 17.97 -15.89
CA SER A 33 -1.77 18.59 -15.13
C SER A 33 -1.40 19.98 -14.58
N LEU A 34 -0.16 20.18 -14.13
CA LEU A 34 0.32 21.48 -13.64
C LEU A 34 0.63 22.46 -14.77
N SER A 35 1.07 21.98 -15.93
CA SER A 35 1.41 22.80 -17.10
C SER A 35 0.19 23.47 -17.74
N GLY A 36 -1.02 22.98 -17.48
CA GLY A 36 -2.29 23.63 -17.84
C GLY A 36 -2.59 24.91 -17.02
N SER A 37 -1.75 25.27 -16.06
CA SER A 37 -1.81 26.49 -15.24
C SER A 37 -0.80 27.53 -15.71
N ASP A 38 -0.77 28.70 -15.06
CA ASP A 38 0.17 29.79 -15.36
C ASP A 38 1.63 29.51 -14.91
N PHE A 39 1.95 28.28 -14.51
CA PHE A 39 3.31 27.90 -14.08
C PHE A 39 4.23 27.65 -15.27
N LYS A 40 5.41 28.22 -15.19
CA LYS A 40 6.53 27.87 -16.07
C LYS A 40 7.46 26.94 -15.32
N LEU A 41 7.12 25.65 -15.33
CA LEU A 41 7.89 24.64 -14.62
C LEU A 41 9.10 24.21 -15.47
N GLU A 42 10.25 24.15 -14.82
CA GLU A 42 11.41 23.41 -15.31
C GLU A 42 11.21 21.96 -14.92
N GLU A 43 10.77 21.11 -15.85
CA GLU A 43 10.29 19.75 -15.61
C GLU A 43 11.28 18.89 -14.82
N GLU A 44 12.55 18.83 -15.26
CA GLU A 44 13.59 18.03 -14.61
C GLU A 44 13.85 18.51 -13.16
N ALA A 45 13.89 19.83 -12.95
CA ALA A 45 14.07 20.40 -11.63
C ALA A 45 12.85 20.13 -10.73
N PHE A 46 11.63 20.18 -11.28
CA PHE A 46 10.40 19.85 -10.54
C PHE A 46 10.39 18.37 -10.14
N GLU A 47 10.67 17.44 -11.04
CA GLU A 47 10.74 16.00 -10.74
C GLU A 47 11.75 15.71 -9.62
N LYS A 48 12.93 16.32 -9.68
CA LYS A 48 13.95 16.19 -8.66
C LYS A 48 13.47 16.72 -7.31
N ALA A 49 12.84 17.89 -7.28
CA ALA A 49 12.29 18.49 -6.07
C ALA A 49 11.14 17.65 -5.49
N HIS A 50 10.22 17.18 -6.35
CA HIS A 50 9.11 16.31 -5.95
C HIS A 50 9.62 15.00 -5.34
N ARG A 51 10.58 14.34 -5.98
CA ARG A 51 11.20 13.13 -5.45
C ARG A 51 11.91 13.37 -4.12
N ALA A 52 12.65 14.47 -3.98
CA ALA A 52 13.31 14.83 -2.72
C ALA A 52 12.30 15.09 -1.60
N ALA A 53 11.21 15.81 -1.89
CA ALA A 53 10.12 16.03 -0.95
C ALA A 53 9.45 14.70 -0.54
N ALA A 54 9.15 13.83 -1.49
CA ALA A 54 8.58 12.52 -1.22
C ALA A 54 9.46 11.69 -0.27
N ILE A 55 10.78 11.60 -0.56
CA ILE A 55 11.73 10.85 0.29
C ILE A 55 11.74 11.42 1.70
N ARG A 56 11.86 12.74 1.86
CA ARG A 56 11.87 13.41 3.17
C ARG A 56 10.60 13.11 3.97
N HIS A 57 9.44 13.33 3.39
CA HIS A 57 8.18 13.10 4.08
C HIS A 57 7.91 11.63 4.40
N ILE A 58 8.33 10.70 3.54
CA ILE A 58 8.22 9.26 3.83
C ILE A 58 9.16 8.86 4.97
N GLN A 59 10.37 9.43 5.05
CA GLN A 59 11.28 9.19 6.18
C GLN A 59 10.69 9.69 7.49
N GLU A 60 10.17 10.93 7.52
CA GLU A 60 9.46 11.49 8.67
C GLU A 60 8.27 10.60 9.09
N SER A 61 7.51 10.10 8.12
CA SER A 61 6.39 9.18 8.35
C SER A 61 6.82 7.86 8.96
N ARG A 62 7.98 7.34 8.59
CA ARG A 62 8.55 6.11 9.18
C ARG A 62 8.94 6.31 10.65
N GLU A 63 9.48 7.48 10.98
CA GLU A 63 9.93 7.80 12.34
C GLU A 63 8.76 8.01 13.30
N ASN A 64 7.70 8.70 12.86
CA ASN A 64 6.58 9.10 13.72
C ASN A 64 5.31 8.26 13.54
N GLY A 65 5.27 7.37 12.53
CA GLY A 65 4.13 6.51 12.20
C GLY A 65 2.93 7.24 11.57
N ARG A 66 3.02 8.57 11.36
CA ARG A 66 1.95 9.32 10.70
C ARG A 66 2.07 9.20 9.20
N GLU A 67 0.93 9.12 8.51
CA GLU A 67 0.95 9.10 7.05
C GLU A 67 1.20 10.49 6.48
N THR A 68 1.92 10.53 5.36
CA THR A 68 2.10 11.73 4.54
C THR A 68 1.10 11.75 3.39
N HIS A 69 1.03 12.85 2.66
CA HIS A 69 0.16 12.99 1.50
C HIS A 69 0.92 13.62 0.31
N ASN A 70 0.65 13.14 -0.91
CA ASN A 70 1.31 13.64 -2.11
C ASN A 70 1.11 15.14 -2.35
N SER A 71 0.02 15.73 -1.85
CA SER A 71 -0.20 17.17 -1.91
C SER A 71 0.90 17.99 -1.23
N LEU A 72 1.46 17.47 -0.12
CA LEU A 72 2.60 18.10 0.58
C LEU A 72 3.86 18.07 -0.28
N TRP A 73 4.09 16.95 -1.01
CA TRP A 73 5.27 16.78 -1.86
C TRP A 73 5.21 17.71 -3.07
N ILE A 74 4.02 17.82 -3.69
CA ILE A 74 3.78 18.68 -4.86
C ILE A 74 3.91 20.15 -4.43
N SER A 75 3.28 20.56 -3.32
CA SER A 75 3.39 21.91 -2.78
C SER A 75 4.84 22.29 -2.48
N ALA A 76 5.61 21.39 -1.87
CA ALA A 76 7.03 21.60 -1.58
C ALA A 76 7.86 21.73 -2.87
N ALA A 77 7.60 20.90 -3.88
CA ALA A 77 8.29 20.97 -5.17
C ALA A 77 7.99 22.27 -5.93
N LEU A 78 6.75 22.74 -5.90
CA LEU A 78 6.36 24.04 -6.48
C LEU A 78 7.05 25.20 -5.75
N ALA A 79 7.17 25.13 -4.42
CA ALA A 79 7.84 26.16 -3.63
C ALA A 79 9.32 26.30 -3.98
N GLU A 80 10.02 25.21 -4.30
CA GLU A 80 11.41 25.23 -4.77
C GLU A 80 11.56 25.94 -6.14
N GLN A 81 10.48 25.96 -6.93
CA GLN A 81 10.44 26.72 -8.21
C GLN A 81 9.84 28.13 -8.08
N GLY A 82 9.63 28.60 -6.84
CA GLY A 82 9.15 29.96 -6.57
C GLY A 82 7.63 30.10 -6.54
N TYR A 83 6.85 28.99 -6.66
CA TYR A 83 5.40 29.02 -6.61
C TYR A 83 4.88 28.59 -5.25
N ARG A 84 4.20 29.48 -4.54
CA ARG A 84 3.61 29.21 -3.22
C ARG A 84 2.15 28.76 -3.39
N VAL A 85 1.92 27.46 -3.50
CA VAL A 85 0.60 26.86 -3.62
C VAL A 85 0.36 25.97 -2.39
N PRO A 86 -0.67 26.24 -1.57
CA PRO A 86 -0.94 25.42 -0.38
C PRO A 86 -1.38 24.01 -0.77
N PRO A 87 -1.07 22.98 0.05
CA PRO A 87 -1.39 21.58 -0.26
C PRO A 87 -2.88 21.30 -0.48
N GLU A 88 -3.76 22.15 0.07
CA GLU A 88 -5.22 22.06 -0.02
C GLU A 88 -5.78 22.70 -1.29
N ASP A 89 -4.94 23.33 -2.10
CA ASP A 89 -5.38 24.00 -3.33
C ASP A 89 -5.97 23.00 -4.32
N ARG A 90 -7.01 23.45 -5.03
CA ARG A 90 -7.67 22.63 -6.05
C ARG A 90 -6.73 22.18 -7.16
N LEU A 91 -5.78 23.01 -7.55
CA LEU A 91 -4.79 22.68 -8.55
C LEU A 91 -3.96 21.47 -8.11
N ILE A 92 -3.49 21.47 -6.85
CA ILE A 92 -2.73 20.33 -6.29
C ILE A 92 -3.61 19.09 -6.20
N SER A 93 -4.88 19.23 -5.82
CA SER A 93 -5.81 18.09 -5.80
C SER A 93 -5.96 17.45 -7.20
N LEU A 94 -6.10 18.26 -8.25
CA LEU A 94 -6.18 17.76 -9.63
C LEU A 94 -4.86 17.09 -10.06
N ALA A 95 -3.73 17.65 -9.68
CA ALA A 95 -2.41 17.09 -9.97
C ALA A 95 -2.18 15.75 -9.24
N VAL A 96 -2.65 15.63 -7.99
CA VAL A 96 -2.65 14.35 -7.24
C VAL A 96 -3.52 13.31 -7.93
N ASP A 97 -4.72 13.67 -8.39
CA ASP A 97 -5.61 12.76 -9.12
C ASP A 97 -4.97 12.31 -10.45
N ALA A 98 -4.32 13.22 -11.18
CA ALA A 98 -3.59 12.92 -12.40
C ALA A 98 -2.43 11.94 -12.13
N TYR A 99 -1.62 12.19 -11.10
CA TYR A 99 -0.54 11.30 -10.68
C TYR A 99 -1.03 9.87 -10.44
N PHE A 100 -2.07 9.72 -9.61
CA PHE A 100 -2.56 8.39 -9.26
C PHE A 100 -3.36 7.71 -10.38
N SER A 101 -3.79 8.42 -11.42
CA SER A 101 -4.46 7.80 -12.57
C SER A 101 -3.57 6.78 -13.28
N ALA A 102 -2.24 6.96 -13.29
CA ALA A 102 -1.29 6.01 -13.87
C ALA A 102 -1.36 4.61 -13.20
N PHE A 103 -1.68 4.56 -11.92
CA PHE A 103 -1.79 3.28 -11.21
C PHE A 103 -2.94 2.41 -11.71
N LEU A 104 -4.03 3.01 -12.21
CA LEU A 104 -5.14 2.27 -12.81
C LEU A 104 -4.70 1.51 -14.07
N ASP A 105 -3.80 2.10 -14.85
CA ASP A 105 -3.32 1.50 -16.10
C ASP A 105 -2.23 0.44 -15.88
N HIS A 106 -1.48 0.57 -14.79
CA HIS A 106 -0.26 -0.20 -14.57
C HIS A 106 -0.32 -1.23 -13.43
N CYS A 107 -1.37 -1.21 -12.60
CA CYS A 107 -1.56 -2.23 -11.58
C CYS A 107 -2.22 -3.48 -12.16
N ARG A 108 -1.76 -4.65 -11.73
CA ARG A 108 -2.31 -5.95 -12.13
C ARG A 108 -2.42 -6.86 -10.92
N LEU A 109 -3.44 -7.70 -10.92
CA LEU A 109 -3.58 -8.74 -9.89
C LEU A 109 -2.43 -9.75 -9.98
N ILE A 110 -1.93 -10.16 -8.83
CA ILE A 110 -1.12 -11.38 -8.75
C ILE A 110 -1.99 -12.55 -9.21
N PRO A 111 -1.43 -13.49 -10.01
CA PRO A 111 -2.21 -14.60 -10.56
C PRO A 111 -3.02 -15.33 -9.48
N ARG A 112 -4.28 -15.64 -9.80
CA ARG A 112 -5.23 -16.37 -8.94
C ARG A 112 -5.65 -15.65 -7.65
N THR A 113 -5.39 -14.34 -7.52
CA THR A 113 -5.83 -13.54 -6.36
C THR A 113 -7.35 -13.59 -6.18
N LYS A 114 -8.13 -13.38 -7.25
CA LYS A 114 -9.60 -13.39 -7.13
C LYS A 114 -10.15 -14.76 -6.75
N GLU A 115 -9.62 -15.82 -7.36
CA GLU A 115 -10.03 -17.21 -7.06
C GLU A 115 -9.75 -17.55 -5.58
N MET A 116 -8.60 -17.14 -5.08
CA MET A 116 -8.24 -17.30 -3.67
C MET A 116 -9.20 -16.52 -2.78
N LEU A 117 -9.46 -15.23 -3.07
CA LEU A 117 -10.37 -14.40 -2.28
C LEU A 117 -11.82 -14.94 -2.29
N VAL A 118 -12.31 -15.43 -3.45
CA VAL A 118 -13.63 -16.08 -3.55
C VAL A 118 -13.71 -17.29 -2.61
N LYS A 119 -12.66 -18.15 -2.61
CA LYS A 119 -12.60 -19.33 -1.76
C LYS A 119 -12.58 -18.95 -0.28
N LEU A 120 -11.82 -17.95 0.11
CA LEU A 120 -11.66 -17.55 1.50
C LEU A 120 -12.90 -16.85 2.07
N ARG A 121 -13.55 -15.96 1.34
CA ARG A 121 -14.68 -15.17 1.83
C ARG A 121 -15.90 -16.02 2.21
N SER A 122 -15.96 -17.27 1.74
CA SER A 122 -17.02 -18.20 2.14
C SER A 122 -16.89 -18.69 3.59
N SER A 123 -15.69 -18.59 4.16
CA SER A 123 -15.34 -19.15 5.46
C SER A 123 -14.82 -18.11 6.45
N PHE A 124 -14.29 -16.99 5.97
CA PHE A 124 -13.64 -15.97 6.79
C PHE A 124 -14.07 -14.56 6.42
N PRO A 125 -14.31 -13.66 7.39
CA PRO A 125 -14.24 -12.24 7.18
C PRO A 125 -12.86 -11.86 6.62
N LEU A 126 -12.85 -11.01 5.56
CA LEU A 126 -11.61 -10.56 4.95
C LEU A 126 -11.39 -9.07 5.22
N GLY A 127 -10.13 -8.72 5.50
CA GLY A 127 -9.65 -7.35 5.68
C GLY A 127 -8.56 -6.96 4.70
N LEU A 128 -8.43 -5.67 4.47
CA LEU A 128 -7.35 -5.04 3.72
C LEU A 128 -6.73 -3.92 4.55
N LEU A 129 -5.41 -3.89 4.63
CA LEU A 129 -4.68 -2.81 5.30
C LEU A 129 -3.48 -2.40 4.44
N SER A 130 -3.55 -1.23 3.82
CA SER A 130 -2.55 -0.74 2.87
C SER A 130 -1.93 0.59 3.31
N ASN A 131 -0.60 0.68 3.22
CA ASN A 131 0.13 1.93 3.27
C ASN A 131 0.04 2.63 1.90
N PHE A 132 -0.99 3.45 1.72
CA PHE A 132 -1.21 4.21 0.49
C PHE A 132 -1.64 5.64 0.81
N THR A 133 -0.84 6.60 0.36
CA THR A 133 -0.92 8.00 0.77
C THR A 133 -2.19 8.73 0.33
N HIS A 134 -2.94 8.20 -0.66
CA HIS A 134 -4.13 8.84 -1.21
C HIS A 134 -5.33 7.89 -1.23
N GLY A 135 -6.21 8.00 -0.24
CA GLY A 135 -7.38 7.13 -0.06
C GLY A 135 -8.30 7.04 -1.28
N PRO A 136 -8.72 8.16 -1.89
CA PRO A 136 -9.59 8.10 -3.06
C PRO A 136 -9.01 7.29 -4.23
N ALA A 137 -7.71 7.40 -4.50
CA ALA A 137 -7.07 6.60 -5.55
C ALA A 137 -7.00 5.12 -5.18
N ALA A 138 -6.72 4.78 -3.91
CA ALA A 138 -6.77 3.40 -3.45
C ALA A 138 -8.15 2.78 -3.64
N ARG A 139 -9.22 3.51 -3.30
CA ARG A 139 -10.61 3.07 -3.51
C ARG A 139 -10.94 2.86 -4.98
N LYS A 140 -10.55 3.81 -5.84
CA LYS A 140 -10.72 3.67 -7.30
C LYS A 140 -9.97 2.44 -7.83
N LEU A 141 -8.73 2.20 -7.36
CA LEU A 141 -7.93 1.04 -7.76
C LEU A 141 -8.57 -0.28 -7.34
N LEU A 142 -9.06 -0.39 -6.10
CA LEU A 142 -9.76 -1.58 -5.62
C LEU A 142 -11.00 -1.89 -6.48
N SER A 143 -11.80 -0.87 -6.80
CA SER A 143 -12.99 -1.02 -7.66
C SER A 143 -12.61 -1.39 -9.09
N HIS A 144 -11.61 -0.71 -9.68
CA HIS A 144 -11.10 -1.00 -11.02
C HIS A 144 -10.63 -2.47 -11.17
N LEU A 145 -9.96 -2.98 -10.15
CA LEU A 145 -9.50 -4.36 -10.12
C LEU A 145 -10.58 -5.36 -9.67
N GLY A 146 -11.78 -4.88 -9.29
CA GLY A 146 -12.89 -5.68 -8.78
C GLY A 146 -12.53 -6.39 -7.47
N LEU A 147 -11.84 -5.69 -6.58
CA LEU A 147 -11.45 -6.16 -5.24
C LEU A 147 -12.32 -5.57 -4.12
N ASP A 148 -13.03 -4.48 -4.38
CA ASP A 148 -13.79 -3.70 -3.40
C ASP A 148 -14.87 -4.50 -2.66
N THR A 149 -15.45 -5.51 -3.30
CA THR A 149 -16.53 -6.33 -2.73
C THR A 149 -16.06 -7.51 -1.88
N PHE A 150 -14.74 -7.75 -1.78
CA PHE A 150 -14.22 -8.87 -1.01
C PHE A 150 -14.01 -8.57 0.47
N PHE A 151 -13.72 -7.32 0.81
CA PHE A 151 -13.25 -6.94 2.13
C PHE A 151 -14.35 -6.26 2.94
N GLY A 152 -14.67 -6.82 4.11
CA GLY A 152 -15.55 -6.19 5.09
C GLY A 152 -14.86 -5.06 5.87
N ALA A 153 -13.53 -5.11 5.98
CA ALA A 153 -12.71 -4.08 6.59
C ALA A 153 -11.65 -3.61 5.59
N VAL A 154 -11.65 -2.31 5.24
CA VAL A 154 -10.63 -1.70 4.37
C VAL A 154 -10.04 -0.51 5.10
N ILE A 155 -8.74 -0.60 5.41
CA ILE A 155 -7.96 0.43 6.07
C ILE A 155 -6.89 0.93 5.10
N ILE A 156 -6.91 2.23 4.83
CA ILE A 156 -5.93 2.91 3.98
C ILE A 156 -5.26 3.98 4.82
N SER A 157 -3.95 3.96 4.90
CA SER A 157 -3.19 4.87 5.75
C SER A 157 -3.45 6.34 5.45
N GLY A 158 -3.62 6.70 4.17
CA GLY A 158 -3.97 8.07 3.74
C GLY A 158 -5.36 8.56 4.19
N GLU A 159 -6.27 7.64 4.56
CA GLU A 159 -7.57 7.98 5.16
C GLU A 159 -7.48 8.02 6.70
N LEU A 160 -6.68 7.10 7.28
CA LEU A 160 -6.55 6.94 8.72
C LEU A 160 -5.59 7.97 9.37
N GLY A 161 -4.60 8.46 8.60
CA GLY A 161 -3.56 9.34 9.09
C GLY A 161 -2.39 8.65 9.80
N TYR A 162 -2.39 7.31 9.87
CA TYR A 162 -1.32 6.48 10.40
C TYR A 162 -1.01 5.32 9.47
N ARG A 163 0.26 4.92 9.41
CA ARG A 163 0.77 3.86 8.53
C ARG A 163 1.40 2.71 9.30
N LYS A 164 1.41 1.52 8.72
CA LYS A 164 2.20 0.38 9.21
C LYS A 164 3.69 0.76 9.24
N PRO A 165 4.48 0.34 10.26
CA PRO A 165 4.16 -0.62 11.34
C PRO A 165 3.56 0.02 12.60
N HIS A 166 3.05 1.26 12.56
CA HIS A 166 2.39 1.87 13.71
C HIS A 166 1.19 1.01 14.17
N PRO A 167 0.91 0.86 15.48
CA PRO A 167 -0.14 -0.04 15.96
C PRO A 167 -1.56 0.37 15.56
N ILE A 168 -1.85 1.66 15.41
CA ILE A 168 -3.19 2.18 15.12
C ILE A 168 -3.84 1.53 13.88
N PRO A 169 -3.19 1.39 12.70
CA PRO A 169 -3.81 0.72 11.55
C PRO A 169 -4.22 -0.74 11.82
N PHE A 170 -3.40 -1.46 12.58
CA PHE A 170 -3.72 -2.85 12.94
C PHE A 170 -4.86 -2.92 13.97
N MET A 171 -4.90 -2.01 14.94
CA MET A 171 -6.00 -1.94 15.92
C MET A 171 -7.33 -1.65 15.21
N GLU A 172 -7.36 -0.68 14.31
CA GLU A 172 -8.54 -0.36 13.49
C GLU A 172 -9.00 -1.55 12.65
N LEU A 173 -8.05 -2.28 12.03
CA LEU A 173 -8.34 -3.49 11.27
C LEU A 173 -8.98 -4.57 12.16
N ILE A 174 -8.40 -4.84 13.34
CA ILE A 174 -8.89 -5.85 14.28
C ILE A 174 -10.30 -5.49 14.77
N GLU A 175 -10.52 -4.23 15.13
CA GLU A 175 -11.82 -3.73 15.57
C GLU A 175 -12.90 -3.94 14.49
N ARG A 176 -12.60 -3.59 13.23
CA ARG A 176 -13.56 -3.79 12.13
C ARG A 176 -13.79 -5.25 11.77
N LEU A 177 -12.79 -6.11 11.95
CA LEU A 177 -12.97 -7.56 11.75
C LEU A 177 -13.80 -8.22 12.86
N GLY A 178 -13.82 -7.65 14.06
CA GLY A 178 -14.62 -8.11 15.17
C GLY A 178 -14.19 -9.46 15.76
N VAL A 179 -12.90 -9.82 15.62
CA VAL A 179 -12.32 -11.07 16.13
C VAL A 179 -11.06 -10.78 16.96
N PRO A 180 -10.68 -11.67 17.90
CA PRO A 180 -9.45 -11.52 18.66
C PRO A 180 -8.21 -11.45 17.74
N ASN A 181 -7.25 -10.58 18.07
CA ASN A 181 -6.05 -10.36 17.26
C ASN A 181 -5.28 -11.65 16.94
N HIS A 182 -5.10 -12.54 17.92
CA HIS A 182 -4.39 -13.81 17.77
C HIS A 182 -5.12 -14.84 16.88
N GLU A 183 -6.35 -14.57 16.46
CA GLU A 183 -7.16 -15.38 15.54
C GLU A 183 -7.21 -14.76 14.12
N VAL A 184 -6.45 -13.68 13.88
CA VAL A 184 -6.33 -13.03 12.57
C VAL A 184 -5.02 -13.41 11.91
N ILE A 185 -5.06 -13.98 10.71
CA ILE A 185 -3.88 -14.06 9.83
C ILE A 185 -3.73 -12.72 9.09
N TYR A 186 -2.51 -12.21 9.06
CA TYR A 186 -2.15 -11.06 8.25
C TYR A 186 -1.09 -11.44 7.22
N VAL A 187 -1.41 -11.28 5.92
CA VAL A 187 -0.54 -11.60 4.80
C VAL A 187 0.03 -10.30 4.23
N GLY A 188 1.34 -10.19 4.16
CA GLY A 188 2.02 -9.03 3.58
C GLY A 188 3.40 -9.37 3.03
N ASP A 189 4.00 -8.44 2.28
CA ASP A 189 5.28 -8.69 1.58
C ASP A 189 6.46 -7.94 2.20
N ASP A 190 6.21 -6.82 2.92
CA ASP A 190 7.30 -6.03 3.50
C ASP A 190 7.60 -6.46 4.95
N PRO A 191 8.84 -6.93 5.22
CA PRO A 191 9.23 -7.44 6.53
C PRO A 191 8.92 -6.51 7.70
N GLU A 192 9.20 -5.21 7.60
CA GLU A 192 9.01 -4.29 8.71
C GLU A 192 7.56 -3.84 8.88
N PRO A 193 6.90 -3.17 7.89
CA PRO A 193 5.54 -2.69 8.06
C PRO A 193 4.52 -3.83 8.24
N ASP A 194 4.66 -4.92 7.49
CA ASP A 194 3.66 -5.99 7.50
C ASP A 194 3.93 -7.04 8.58
N ILE A 195 5.11 -7.65 8.53
CA ILE A 195 5.37 -8.83 9.34
C ILE A 195 5.67 -8.44 10.79
N ILE A 196 6.64 -7.53 11.00
CA ILE A 196 6.95 -7.07 12.36
C ILE A 196 5.78 -6.26 12.93
N GLY A 197 5.10 -5.45 12.10
CA GLY A 197 3.92 -4.71 12.51
C GLY A 197 2.79 -5.63 12.97
N ALA A 198 2.45 -6.65 12.21
CA ALA A 198 1.43 -7.64 12.56
C ALA A 198 1.80 -8.42 13.84
N MET A 199 3.07 -8.87 13.96
CA MET A 199 3.54 -9.53 15.18
C MET A 199 3.37 -8.66 16.43
N LYS A 200 3.78 -7.40 16.35
CA LYS A 200 3.62 -6.44 17.47
C LYS A 200 2.17 -6.18 17.83
N ALA A 201 1.26 -6.26 16.86
CA ALA A 201 -0.17 -6.14 17.07
C ALA A 201 -0.83 -7.46 17.56
N GLY A 202 -0.07 -8.56 17.64
CA GLY A 202 -0.52 -9.87 18.10
C GLY A 202 -1.27 -10.68 17.05
N LEU A 203 -1.16 -10.33 15.76
CA LEU A 203 -1.70 -11.10 14.65
C LEU A 203 -0.75 -12.25 14.29
N GLN A 204 -1.23 -13.19 13.48
CA GLN A 204 -0.45 -14.30 12.92
C GLN A 204 0.07 -13.90 11.53
N PRO A 205 1.33 -13.47 11.39
CA PRO A 205 1.84 -13.02 10.10
C PRO A 205 2.13 -14.18 9.16
N VAL A 206 1.92 -13.93 7.86
CA VAL A 206 2.36 -14.79 6.75
C VAL A 206 3.08 -13.90 5.74
N TRP A 207 4.30 -14.26 5.41
CA TRP A 207 5.14 -13.49 4.51
C TRP A 207 4.94 -13.90 3.05
N SER A 208 4.46 -12.98 2.23
CA SER A 208 4.36 -13.15 0.78
C SER A 208 5.70 -12.84 0.12
N THR A 209 6.33 -13.84 -0.50
CA THR A 209 7.60 -13.69 -1.21
C THR A 209 7.44 -13.60 -2.73
N TYR A 210 6.20 -13.53 -3.22
CA TYR A 210 5.86 -13.59 -4.66
C TYR A 210 6.74 -12.69 -5.53
N VAL A 211 6.85 -11.40 -5.18
CA VAL A 211 7.63 -10.43 -5.98
C VAL A 211 9.13 -10.64 -5.83
N ARG A 212 9.60 -11.05 -4.65
CA ARG A 212 11.02 -11.35 -4.38
C ARG A 212 11.49 -12.56 -5.17
N ASP A 213 10.75 -13.67 -5.11
CA ASP A 213 11.11 -14.92 -5.79
C ASP A 213 11.12 -14.76 -7.31
N ARG A 214 10.30 -13.87 -7.84
CA ARG A 214 10.20 -13.58 -9.28
C ARG A 214 11.05 -12.40 -9.73
N ARG A 215 11.79 -11.78 -8.80
CA ARG A 215 12.61 -10.59 -9.06
C ARG A 215 11.81 -9.46 -9.75
N ILE A 216 10.54 -9.33 -9.38
CA ILE A 216 9.71 -8.21 -9.84
C ILE A 216 10.19 -6.95 -9.12
N PRO A 217 10.45 -5.85 -9.84
CA PRO A 217 10.86 -4.59 -9.22
C PRO A 217 9.87 -4.14 -8.13
N PHE A 218 10.41 -3.74 -6.98
CA PHE A 218 9.61 -3.34 -5.83
C PHE A 218 9.03 -1.94 -6.06
N THR A 219 7.81 -1.90 -6.55
CA THR A 219 7.09 -0.68 -6.89
C THR A 219 5.77 -0.65 -6.09
N PRO A 220 5.30 0.46 -5.56
CA PRO A 220 5.80 1.82 -5.74
C PRO A 220 6.81 2.28 -4.66
N GLY A 221 7.73 1.44 -4.24
CA GLY A 221 8.70 1.77 -3.20
C GLY A 221 9.61 2.94 -3.58
N ILE A 222 9.32 4.14 -3.05
CA ILE A 222 10.26 5.27 -3.11
C ILE A 222 11.44 5.02 -2.17
N VAL A 223 11.18 4.29 -1.08
CA VAL A 223 12.19 3.84 -0.10
C VAL A 223 11.88 2.39 0.24
N SER A 224 12.71 1.45 -0.21
CA SER A 224 12.61 0.05 0.20
C SER A 224 13.06 -0.16 1.64
N SER A 225 12.43 -1.10 2.36
CA SER A 225 13.04 -1.60 3.59
C SER A 225 14.28 -2.42 3.22
N HIS A 226 15.40 -2.17 3.91
CA HIS A 226 16.64 -2.94 3.70
C HIS A 226 16.59 -4.34 4.32
N GLN A 227 15.47 -4.72 4.93
CA GLN A 227 15.33 -6.00 5.62
C GLN A 227 15.00 -7.10 4.62
N GLU A 228 15.97 -8.00 4.39
CA GLU A 228 15.86 -9.09 3.41
C GLU A 228 15.21 -10.36 3.97
N SER A 229 14.97 -10.43 5.28
CA SER A 229 14.42 -11.61 5.93
C SER A 229 13.52 -11.26 7.12
N VAL A 230 12.57 -12.12 7.38
CA VAL A 230 11.74 -12.13 8.59
C VAL A 230 12.32 -13.14 9.59
N GLY A 231 12.05 -12.95 10.88
CA GLY A 231 12.54 -13.84 11.92
C GLY A 231 12.13 -15.32 11.72
N PRO A 232 12.84 -16.27 12.34
CA PRO A 232 12.49 -17.68 12.25
C PRO A 232 11.07 -17.93 12.79
N GLY A 233 10.33 -18.83 12.13
CA GLY A 233 8.98 -19.23 12.55
C GLY A 233 7.84 -18.48 11.86
N VAL A 234 8.10 -17.47 11.04
CA VAL A 234 7.08 -16.85 10.19
C VAL A 234 6.90 -17.69 8.93
N PRO A 235 5.69 -18.21 8.65
CA PRO A 235 5.43 -18.92 7.40
C PRO A 235 5.62 -18.01 6.20
N ALA A 236 6.28 -18.51 5.15
CA ALA A 236 6.44 -17.81 3.88
C ALA A 236 5.66 -18.53 2.78
N ILE A 237 5.09 -17.75 1.86
CA ILE A 237 4.35 -18.24 0.70
C ILE A 237 4.84 -17.55 -0.57
N SER A 238 4.96 -18.31 -1.65
CA SER A 238 5.37 -17.80 -2.96
C SER A 238 4.20 -17.66 -3.95
N ASN A 239 3.05 -18.23 -3.61
CA ASN A 239 1.82 -18.21 -4.40
C ASN A 239 0.61 -18.51 -3.50
N TRP A 240 -0.60 -18.40 -4.07
CA TRP A 240 -1.84 -18.60 -3.31
C TRP A 240 -2.17 -20.07 -3.02
N GLU A 241 -1.62 -21.01 -3.78
CA GLU A 241 -1.72 -22.45 -3.51
C GLU A 241 -0.99 -22.82 -2.22
N ASP A 242 0.20 -22.27 -2.02
CA ASP A 242 0.97 -22.42 -0.76
C ASP A 242 0.18 -21.90 0.42
N PHE A 243 -0.46 -20.71 0.24
CA PHE A 243 -1.29 -20.10 1.29
C PHE A 243 -2.51 -20.98 1.65
N LEU A 244 -3.25 -21.45 0.66
CA LEU A 244 -4.40 -22.32 0.89
C LEU A 244 -4.00 -23.63 1.57
N SER A 245 -2.88 -24.21 1.15
CA SER A 245 -2.33 -25.43 1.76
C SER A 245 -1.87 -25.20 3.21
N LEU A 246 -1.34 -24.00 3.51
CA LEU A 246 -0.97 -23.61 4.87
C LEU A 246 -2.22 -23.51 5.77
N LEU A 247 -3.32 -22.94 5.26
CA LEU A 247 -4.59 -22.84 5.99
C LEU A 247 -5.20 -24.22 6.27
N GLU A 248 -5.24 -25.12 5.29
CA GLU A 248 -5.80 -26.46 5.45
C GLU A 248 -5.10 -27.25 6.56
N LYS A 249 -3.78 -27.11 6.69
CA LYS A 249 -2.99 -27.77 7.76
C LYS A 249 -3.23 -27.20 9.17
N ASN A 250 -3.79 -26.01 9.28
CA ASN A 250 -3.97 -25.31 10.56
C ASN A 250 -5.43 -25.23 11.03
N ILE A 251 -6.38 -25.66 10.19
CA ILE A 251 -7.81 -25.69 10.51
C ILE A 251 -8.25 -27.11 10.98
N THR A 252 -7.39 -28.11 10.75
CA THR A 252 -7.59 -29.49 11.22
C THR A 252 -7.05 -29.66 12.65
#